data_29ea76c91c855a3b534f3ae744f7383f
#
_entry.id   29ea76c91c855a3b534f3ae744f7383f
#
_cell.length_a   1.000
_cell.length_b   1.000
_cell.length_c   1.000
_cell.angle_alpha   90.00
_cell.angle_beta   90.00
_cell.angle_gamma   90.00
#
_symmetry.space_group_name_H-M   'P 1'
#
loop_
_entity.id
_entity.type
_entity.pdbx_description
1 polymer ?
#
loop_
_entity_poly.entity_id
_entity_poly.type
_entity_poly.pdbx_seq_one_letter_code
_entity_poly.pdbx_strand_id
1 'polypeptide(L)'
;MAEIYGQRIQTTVAQKYLPFVVDTVLNSNVMFQRVVRAAKKWSGRTLRKAVKVSKNQTGTSFRGFDTFSVAATDNRQFLEFEPRFYQITVALPGDELSVADTESKVLDLMKLTIQSDTEDMADDLGTIFYADGTGNGGKDPLGLAALVDDGSNVATIGGLSRATFPTLASTVTGSSGTLTLAKIDTLWISVTSGAQKPTAIYTTEAIFNFYGQLLRPQERINKDVGTMKGISGGTGFTALAYNGKPVLMDEKCTAGAFIMLNEDFVDFYALPYYNAKPVAYKDQIEGNDYDAPVGLGFSWSDWVIPANSASVVGHVYFGGQFITTNPKRHGKLTAITGI
;
A
#
# COMPACT_ATOMS: atom_id res chain seq x y z
N MET A 1 -9.50 -20.08 38.49
CA MET A 1 -8.28 -20.53 37.76
C MET A 1 -8.36 -20.30 36.25
N ALA A 2 -9.52 -20.45 35.62
CA ALA A 2 -9.68 -20.19 34.15
C ALA A 2 -9.40 -18.74 33.72
N GLU A 3 -9.74 -17.72 34.53
CA GLU A 3 -9.47 -16.31 34.20
C GLU A 3 -7.98 -15.96 34.21
N ILE A 4 -7.16 -16.59 35.05
CA ILE A 4 -5.71 -16.32 35.13
C ILE A 4 -4.99 -16.90 33.92
N TYR A 5 -5.43 -18.05 33.42
CA TYR A 5 -4.89 -18.66 32.20
C TYR A 5 -5.20 -17.80 30.98
N GLY A 6 -6.42 -17.29 30.82
CA GLY A 6 -6.81 -16.43 29.74
C GLY A 6 -5.97 -15.14 29.67
N GLN A 7 -5.73 -14.48 30.79
CA GLN A 7 -4.94 -13.25 30.84
C GLN A 7 -3.45 -13.46 30.50
N ARG A 8 -2.83 -14.55 30.94
CA ARG A 8 -1.43 -14.89 30.62
C ARG A 8 -1.27 -15.17 29.13
N ILE A 9 -2.17 -15.95 28.55
CA ILE A 9 -2.16 -16.25 27.11
C ILE A 9 -2.35 -14.97 26.30
N GLN A 10 -3.34 -14.15 26.64
CA GLN A 10 -3.59 -12.87 25.98
C GLN A 10 -2.37 -11.94 26.02
N THR A 11 -1.71 -11.84 27.18
CA THR A 11 -0.50 -11.00 27.32
C THR A 11 0.65 -11.55 26.48
N THR A 12 0.85 -12.86 26.47
CA THR A 12 1.93 -13.49 25.70
C THR A 12 1.71 -13.34 24.19
N VAL A 13 0.48 -13.54 23.72
CA VAL A 13 0.11 -13.35 22.30
C VAL A 13 0.30 -11.88 21.91
N ALA A 14 -0.21 -10.95 22.70
CA ALA A 14 -0.10 -9.52 22.39
C ALA A 14 1.35 -9.01 22.35
N GLN A 15 2.22 -9.52 23.21
CA GLN A 15 3.61 -9.05 23.30
C GLN A 15 4.57 -9.74 22.34
N LYS A 16 4.38 -11.04 22.07
CA LYS A 16 5.33 -11.84 21.30
C LYS A 16 4.93 -12.10 19.86
N TYR A 17 3.65 -12.37 19.62
CA TYR A 17 3.22 -12.86 18.31
C TYR A 17 2.62 -11.78 17.42
N LEU A 18 1.95 -10.77 17.96
CA LEU A 18 1.36 -9.71 17.16
C LEU A 18 2.40 -8.82 16.44
N PRO A 19 3.55 -8.45 17.03
CA PRO A 19 4.58 -7.75 16.28
C PRO A 19 5.11 -8.56 15.08
N PHE A 20 5.17 -9.89 15.21
CA PHE A 20 5.54 -10.78 14.12
C PHE A 20 4.52 -10.74 12.97
N VAL A 21 3.22 -10.64 13.26
CA VAL A 21 2.17 -10.47 12.24
C VAL A 21 2.45 -9.25 11.37
N VAL A 22 2.69 -8.11 11.98
CA VAL A 22 2.98 -6.85 11.26
C VAL A 22 4.25 -6.97 10.44
N ASP A 23 5.29 -7.57 11.00
CA ASP A 23 6.58 -7.74 10.32
C ASP A 23 6.46 -8.66 9.10
N THR A 24 5.72 -9.76 9.21
CA THR A 24 5.47 -10.69 8.09
C THR A 24 4.74 -10.00 6.94
N VAL A 25 3.66 -9.26 7.23
CA VAL A 25 2.90 -8.53 6.21
C VAL A 25 3.74 -7.44 5.55
N LEU A 26 4.50 -6.67 6.34
CA LEU A 26 5.36 -5.62 5.81
C LEU A 26 6.47 -6.17 4.91
N ASN A 27 7.08 -7.29 5.28
CA ASN A 27 8.22 -7.83 4.56
C ASN A 27 7.81 -8.61 3.29
N SER A 28 6.56 -9.07 3.20
CA SER A 28 6.08 -9.80 2.02
C SER A 28 5.85 -8.89 0.80
N ASN A 29 5.54 -7.62 1.01
CA ASN A 29 5.17 -6.68 -0.05
C ASN A 29 6.04 -5.42 -0.04
N VAL A 30 6.88 -5.26 -1.06
CA VAL A 30 7.82 -4.14 -1.16
C VAL A 30 7.10 -2.79 -1.24
N MET A 31 6.03 -2.70 -2.01
CA MET A 31 5.23 -1.48 -2.13
C MET A 31 4.61 -1.10 -0.79
N PHE A 32 4.00 -2.06 -0.13
CA PHE A 32 3.37 -1.85 1.17
C PHE A 32 4.38 -1.38 2.22
N GLN A 33 5.53 -2.02 2.30
CA GLN A 33 6.61 -1.64 3.20
C GLN A 33 7.03 -0.17 3.03
N ARG A 34 7.14 0.31 1.78
CA ARG A 34 7.60 1.67 1.50
C ARG A 34 6.54 2.73 1.81
N VAL A 35 5.28 2.46 1.47
CA VAL A 35 4.19 3.44 1.62
C VAL A 35 3.62 3.43 3.04
N VAL A 36 3.44 2.24 3.64
CA VAL A 36 2.81 2.13 4.96
C VAL A 36 3.73 2.54 6.11
N ARG A 37 5.05 2.41 5.96
CA ARG A 37 5.98 2.96 6.97
C ARG A 37 5.78 4.44 7.27
N ALA A 38 5.29 5.21 6.29
CA ALA A 38 4.95 6.62 6.46
C ALA A 38 3.46 6.84 6.82
N ALA A 39 2.78 5.83 7.41
CA ALA A 39 1.36 5.87 7.72
C ALA A 39 0.98 7.08 8.57
N LYS A 40 -0.11 7.74 8.18
CA LYS A 40 -0.69 8.88 8.89
C LYS A 40 -1.93 8.43 9.65
N LYS A 41 -2.22 9.07 10.76
CA LYS A 41 -3.41 8.78 11.54
C LYS A 41 -4.66 9.27 10.81
N TRP A 42 -5.65 8.37 10.70
CA TRP A 42 -7.00 8.72 10.24
C TRP A 42 -7.74 9.55 11.29
N SER A 43 -8.50 10.55 10.84
CA SER A 43 -9.33 11.36 11.72
C SER A 43 -10.70 11.63 11.07
N GLY A 44 -11.76 11.41 11.82
CA GLY A 44 -13.13 11.64 11.40
C GLY A 44 -13.78 10.49 10.61
N ARG A 45 -15.03 10.66 10.19
CA ARG A 45 -15.78 9.68 9.43
C ARG A 45 -15.27 9.54 8.00
N THR A 46 -15.06 10.68 7.33
CA THR A 46 -14.51 10.75 5.98
C THR A 46 -13.26 11.64 5.99
N LEU A 47 -12.24 11.23 5.24
CA LEU A 47 -11.05 12.04 5.08
C LEU A 47 -11.19 12.89 3.81
N ARG A 48 -11.11 14.20 3.98
CA ARG A 48 -11.21 15.18 2.89
C ARG A 48 -9.84 15.75 2.56
N LYS A 49 -9.45 15.67 1.28
CA LYS A 49 -8.21 16.26 0.77
C LYS A 49 -8.54 17.28 -0.31
N ALA A 50 -8.10 18.52 -0.10
CA ALA A 50 -8.20 19.55 -1.12
C ALA A 50 -7.19 19.31 -2.24
N VAL A 51 -7.67 19.25 -3.46
CA VAL A 51 -6.83 19.10 -4.67
C VAL A 51 -7.10 20.24 -5.64
N LYS A 52 -6.06 20.66 -6.34
CA LYS A 52 -6.18 21.66 -7.41
C LYS A 52 -6.57 20.97 -8.71
N VAL A 53 -7.74 21.27 -9.24
CA VAL A 53 -8.31 20.64 -10.44
C VAL A 53 -8.16 21.49 -11.70
N SER A 54 -7.97 22.79 -11.56
CA SER A 54 -7.83 23.70 -12.70
C SER A 54 -6.80 24.78 -12.42
N LYS A 55 -6.34 25.45 -13.48
CA LYS A 55 -5.47 26.62 -13.39
C LYS A 55 -6.32 27.90 -13.27
N ASN A 56 -5.92 28.84 -12.44
CA ASN A 56 -6.52 30.15 -12.46
C ASN A 56 -6.15 30.86 -13.78
N GLN A 57 -7.18 31.27 -14.54
CA GLN A 57 -7.02 31.89 -15.85
C GLN A 57 -7.06 33.44 -15.82
N THR A 58 -7.18 34.04 -14.63
CA THR A 58 -7.25 35.50 -14.48
C THR A 58 -5.87 36.18 -14.57
N GLY A 59 -4.78 35.41 -14.64
CA GLY A 59 -3.44 35.94 -14.76
C GLY A 59 -3.22 36.59 -16.11
N THR A 60 -2.91 37.87 -16.13
CA THR A 60 -2.59 38.67 -17.32
C THR A 60 -1.45 39.64 -17.04
N SER A 61 -0.69 39.96 -18.08
CA SER A 61 0.28 41.05 -18.01
C SER A 61 -0.46 42.38 -18.21
N PHE A 62 -0.07 43.41 -17.51
CA PHE A 62 -0.75 44.72 -17.56
C PHE A 62 0.21 45.87 -17.79
N ARG A 63 -0.30 46.96 -18.30
CA ARG A 63 0.41 48.22 -18.43
C ARG A 63 -0.53 49.42 -18.22
N GLY A 64 -0.15 50.32 -17.35
CA GLY A 64 -0.88 51.57 -17.15
C GLY A 64 -2.32 51.40 -16.62
N PHE A 65 -3.29 51.76 -17.41
CA PHE A 65 -4.72 51.76 -17.04
C PHE A 65 -5.49 50.50 -17.41
N ASP A 66 -4.81 49.38 -17.61
CA ASP A 66 -5.47 48.13 -17.94
C ASP A 66 -6.41 47.66 -16.82
N THR A 67 -7.55 47.10 -17.19
CA THR A 67 -8.51 46.55 -16.25
C THR A 67 -8.22 45.09 -15.97
N PHE A 68 -8.34 44.68 -14.71
CA PHE A 68 -8.12 43.30 -14.27
C PHE A 68 -9.43 42.52 -14.22
N SER A 69 -9.37 41.23 -14.57
CA SER A 69 -10.46 40.33 -14.32
C SER A 69 -10.58 40.04 -12.83
N VAL A 70 -11.73 40.36 -12.23
CA VAL A 70 -12.06 40.08 -10.84
C VAL A 70 -12.92 38.81 -10.68
N ALA A 71 -13.01 37.99 -11.73
CA ALA A 71 -13.78 36.77 -11.70
C ALA A 71 -13.19 35.75 -10.70
N ALA A 72 -14.02 35.26 -9.80
CA ALA A 72 -13.65 34.15 -8.92
C ALA A 72 -13.52 32.87 -9.74
N THR A 73 -12.42 32.18 -9.59
CA THR A 73 -12.19 30.87 -10.24
C THR A 73 -12.20 29.78 -9.18
N ASP A 74 -13.18 28.88 -9.25
CA ASP A 74 -13.20 27.67 -8.43
C ASP A 74 -12.19 26.66 -9.02
N ASN A 75 -10.99 26.63 -8.45
CA ASN A 75 -9.89 25.81 -8.92
C ASN A 75 -9.53 24.67 -7.97
N ARG A 76 -10.29 24.51 -6.89
CA ARG A 76 -10.06 23.48 -5.88
C ARG A 76 -11.31 22.66 -5.65
N GLN A 77 -11.12 21.34 -5.51
CA GLN A 77 -12.17 20.40 -5.15
C GLN A 77 -11.68 19.53 -3.98
N PHE A 78 -12.59 18.86 -3.30
CA PHE A 78 -12.26 17.95 -2.23
C PHE A 78 -12.41 16.51 -2.70
N LEU A 79 -11.36 15.72 -2.53
CA LEU A 79 -11.44 14.26 -2.59
C LEU A 79 -11.91 13.76 -1.23
N GLU A 80 -12.90 12.89 -1.23
CA GLU A 80 -13.45 12.28 -0.02
C GLU A 80 -13.17 10.78 -0.03
N PHE A 81 -12.60 10.29 1.06
CA PHE A 81 -12.28 8.87 1.22
C PHE A 81 -12.90 8.36 2.52
N GLU A 82 -13.35 7.10 2.48
CA GLU A 82 -13.86 6.39 3.65
C GLU A 82 -12.84 5.35 4.11
N PRO A 83 -12.75 5.07 5.43
CA PRO A 83 -11.87 4.02 5.92
C PRO A 83 -12.42 2.65 5.51
N ARG A 84 -11.51 1.73 5.21
CA ARG A 84 -11.83 0.35 4.86
C ARG A 84 -11.12 -0.57 5.84
N PHE A 85 -11.75 -1.70 6.10
CA PHE A 85 -11.25 -2.67 7.06
C PHE A 85 -11.19 -4.04 6.42
N TYR A 86 -10.11 -4.74 6.71
CA TYR A 86 -9.91 -6.14 6.38
C TYR A 86 -9.71 -6.92 7.68
N GLN A 87 -10.13 -8.17 7.74
CA GLN A 87 -9.97 -9.00 8.93
C GLN A 87 -9.62 -10.44 8.56
N ILE A 88 -8.82 -11.07 9.40
CA ILE A 88 -8.67 -12.52 9.41
C ILE A 88 -9.02 -13.06 10.79
N THR A 89 -9.60 -14.25 10.81
CA THR A 89 -10.03 -14.91 12.04
C THR A 89 -9.06 -16.02 12.37
N VAL A 90 -8.47 -15.95 13.55
CA VAL A 90 -7.66 -17.02 14.13
C VAL A 90 -8.57 -17.85 15.04
N ALA A 91 -8.84 -19.09 14.67
CA ALA A 91 -9.75 -19.97 15.41
C ALA A 91 -9.02 -21.22 15.89
N LEU A 92 -9.20 -21.57 17.15
CA LEU A 92 -8.64 -22.75 17.78
C LEU A 92 -9.79 -23.65 18.24
N PRO A 93 -9.90 -24.88 17.71
CA PRO A 93 -10.90 -25.83 18.16
C PRO A 93 -10.72 -26.21 19.61
N GLY A 94 -11.83 -26.30 20.35
CA GLY A 94 -11.80 -26.63 21.79
C GLY A 94 -11.38 -28.06 22.12
N ASP A 95 -11.55 -28.97 21.17
CA ASP A 95 -11.07 -30.35 21.26
C ASP A 95 -9.55 -30.43 21.20
N GLU A 96 -8.90 -29.71 20.27
CA GLU A 96 -7.44 -29.61 20.19
C GLU A 96 -6.84 -28.99 21.44
N LEU A 97 -7.49 -27.94 21.96
CA LEU A 97 -7.06 -27.30 23.20
C LEU A 97 -7.22 -28.26 24.42
N SER A 98 -8.21 -29.15 24.39
CA SER A 98 -8.44 -30.15 25.44
C SER A 98 -7.45 -31.31 25.40
N VAL A 99 -6.93 -31.67 24.20
CA VAL A 99 -5.90 -32.71 23.99
C VAL A 99 -4.49 -32.19 24.33
N ALA A 100 -4.28 -30.89 24.29
CA ALA A 100 -2.99 -30.27 24.63
C ALA A 100 -2.77 -30.31 26.16
N ASP A 101 -2.15 -31.35 26.66
CA ASP A 101 -1.96 -31.63 28.11
C ASP A 101 -1.10 -30.59 28.84
N THR A 102 -0.39 -29.72 28.14
CA THR A 102 0.60 -28.81 28.75
C THR A 102 0.42 -27.38 28.21
N GLU A 103 0.59 -26.38 29.07
CA GLU A 103 0.57 -24.95 28.68
C GLU A 103 1.52 -24.64 27.50
N SER A 104 2.66 -25.30 27.45
CA SER A 104 3.62 -25.17 26.33
C SER A 104 3.04 -25.63 25.00
N LYS A 105 2.33 -26.77 24.97
CA LYS A 105 1.71 -27.28 23.74
C LYS A 105 0.58 -26.39 23.24
N VAL A 106 -0.21 -25.83 24.15
CA VAL A 106 -1.27 -24.87 23.82
C VAL A 106 -0.65 -23.60 23.21
N LEU A 107 0.43 -23.10 23.78
CA LEU A 107 1.13 -21.92 23.24
C LEU A 107 1.77 -22.20 21.88
N ASP A 108 2.34 -23.39 21.67
CA ASP A 108 2.92 -23.76 20.38
C ASP A 108 1.83 -23.91 19.31
N LEU A 109 0.69 -24.49 19.63
CA LEU A 109 -0.47 -24.59 18.73
C LEU A 109 -0.97 -23.18 18.34
N MET A 110 -1.18 -22.31 19.32
CA MET A 110 -1.57 -20.92 19.08
C MET A 110 -0.57 -20.19 18.19
N LYS A 111 0.72 -20.39 18.43
CA LYS A 111 1.78 -19.78 17.63
C LYS A 111 1.71 -20.23 16.18
N LEU A 112 1.61 -21.52 15.92
CA LEU A 112 1.54 -22.08 14.56
C LEU A 112 0.31 -21.56 13.81
N THR A 113 -0.86 -21.55 14.47
CA THR A 113 -2.09 -21.03 13.86
C THR A 113 -1.98 -19.54 13.53
N ILE A 114 -1.49 -18.71 14.46
CA ILE A 114 -1.29 -17.29 14.23
C ILE A 114 -0.30 -17.07 13.09
N GLN A 115 0.78 -17.84 12.99
CA GLN A 115 1.76 -17.71 11.91
C GLN A 115 1.14 -18.04 10.56
N SER A 116 0.42 -19.17 10.44
CA SER A 116 -0.25 -19.57 9.21
C SER A 116 -1.27 -18.53 8.74
N ASP A 117 -2.17 -18.12 9.63
CA ASP A 117 -3.21 -17.15 9.30
C ASP A 117 -2.63 -15.77 8.97
N THR A 118 -1.45 -15.45 9.52
CA THR A 118 -0.73 -14.22 9.20
C THR A 118 -0.12 -14.23 7.80
N GLU A 119 0.44 -15.38 7.40
CA GLU A 119 0.95 -15.56 6.04
C GLU A 119 -0.17 -15.42 5.02
N ASP A 120 -1.34 -16.01 5.29
CA ASP A 120 -2.54 -15.86 4.45
C ASP A 120 -3.01 -14.39 4.39
N MET A 121 -3.02 -13.69 5.52
CA MET A 121 -3.35 -12.27 5.56
C MET A 121 -2.38 -11.42 4.74
N ALA A 122 -1.09 -11.75 4.78
CA ALA A 122 -0.07 -11.05 4.01
C ALA A 122 -0.27 -11.22 2.50
N ASP A 123 -0.65 -12.43 2.08
CA ASP A 123 -0.95 -12.77 0.70
C ASP A 123 -2.18 -12.01 0.19
N ASP A 124 -3.26 -12.05 0.95
CA ASP A 124 -4.50 -11.37 0.64
C ASP A 124 -4.32 -9.85 0.57
N LEU A 125 -3.70 -9.22 1.58
CA LEU A 125 -3.44 -7.79 1.60
C LEU A 125 -2.52 -7.38 0.45
N GLY A 126 -1.50 -8.19 0.13
CA GLY A 126 -0.64 -7.95 -1.02
C GLY A 126 -1.44 -7.88 -2.32
N THR A 127 -2.38 -8.78 -2.53
CA THR A 127 -3.27 -8.79 -3.69
C THR A 127 -4.21 -7.58 -3.70
N ILE A 128 -4.84 -7.27 -2.56
CA ILE A 128 -5.76 -6.13 -2.40
C ILE A 128 -5.05 -4.80 -2.71
N PHE A 129 -3.79 -4.63 -2.31
CA PHE A 129 -3.06 -3.38 -2.54
C PHE A 129 -2.71 -3.11 -4.00
N TYR A 130 -2.73 -4.12 -4.85
CA TYR A 130 -2.62 -3.95 -6.30
C TYR A 130 -3.98 -3.91 -7.01
N ALA A 131 -5.08 -4.23 -6.32
CA ALA A 131 -6.43 -4.23 -6.86
C ALA A 131 -7.06 -2.83 -6.98
N ASP A 132 -8.30 -2.78 -7.42
CA ASP A 132 -9.07 -1.54 -7.63
C ASP A 132 -10.01 -1.18 -6.47
N GLY A 133 -10.08 -2.00 -5.42
CA GLY A 133 -10.94 -1.81 -4.26
C GLY A 133 -12.39 -2.24 -4.47
N THR A 134 -12.72 -2.93 -5.58
CA THR A 134 -14.08 -3.46 -5.84
C THR A 134 -14.32 -4.83 -5.21
N GLY A 135 -13.26 -5.50 -4.75
CA GLY A 135 -13.34 -6.79 -4.08
C GLY A 135 -14.21 -6.76 -2.84
N ASN A 136 -14.67 -7.94 -2.41
CA ASN A 136 -15.55 -8.12 -1.25
C ASN A 136 -16.80 -7.21 -1.27
N GLY A 137 -17.39 -7.00 -2.47
CA GLY A 137 -18.53 -6.12 -2.64
C GLY A 137 -18.21 -4.63 -2.45
N GLY A 138 -17.01 -4.21 -2.82
CA GLY A 138 -16.54 -2.83 -2.73
C GLY A 138 -16.09 -2.41 -1.34
N LYS A 139 -15.74 -3.37 -0.47
CA LYS A 139 -15.31 -3.12 0.91
C LYS A 139 -13.79 -3.11 1.06
N ASP A 140 -13.06 -3.61 0.05
CA ASP A 140 -11.60 -3.65 0.09
C ASP A 140 -10.99 -2.24 0.03
N PRO A 141 -9.84 -2.01 0.68
CA PRO A 141 -9.06 -0.79 0.51
C PRO A 141 -8.74 -0.53 -0.96
N LEU A 142 -8.67 0.75 -1.36
CA LEU A 142 -8.22 1.12 -2.69
C LEU A 142 -6.75 0.75 -2.86
N GLY A 143 -6.46 0.00 -3.90
CA GLY A 143 -5.08 -0.36 -4.26
C GLY A 143 -4.55 0.47 -5.43
N LEU A 144 -3.37 0.10 -5.91
CA LEU A 144 -2.68 0.82 -6.99
C LEU A 144 -3.48 0.85 -8.30
N ALA A 145 -4.28 -0.19 -8.60
CA ALA A 145 -5.10 -0.18 -9.80
C ALA A 145 -6.15 0.95 -9.79
N ALA A 146 -6.67 1.31 -8.61
CA ALA A 146 -7.55 2.45 -8.45
C ALA A 146 -6.81 3.79 -8.40
N LEU A 147 -5.66 3.85 -7.73
CA LEU A 147 -4.91 5.10 -7.60
C LEU A 147 -4.28 5.53 -8.93
N VAL A 148 -3.76 4.57 -9.70
CA VAL A 148 -3.08 4.79 -10.99
C VAL A 148 -4.00 4.33 -12.12
N ASP A 149 -5.00 5.14 -12.45
CA ASP A 149 -5.93 4.88 -13.53
C ASP A 149 -6.30 6.17 -14.27
N ASP A 150 -6.67 6.06 -15.55
CA ASP A 150 -7.07 7.17 -16.41
C ASP A 150 -8.58 7.40 -16.43
N GLY A 151 -9.35 6.53 -15.77
CA GLY A 151 -10.80 6.54 -15.76
C GLY A 151 -11.44 5.43 -16.60
N SER A 152 -10.62 4.60 -17.27
CA SER A 152 -11.11 3.47 -18.07
C SER A 152 -11.62 2.31 -17.19
N ASN A 153 -10.93 2.02 -16.08
CA ASN A 153 -11.37 0.98 -15.15
C ASN A 153 -12.06 1.57 -13.91
N VAL A 154 -11.51 2.64 -13.35
CA VAL A 154 -12.06 3.32 -12.17
C VAL A 154 -12.39 4.76 -12.55
N ALA A 155 -13.63 5.00 -12.92
CA ALA A 155 -14.11 6.28 -13.44
C ALA A 155 -14.03 7.44 -12.42
N THR A 156 -14.08 7.12 -11.11
CA THR A 156 -14.11 8.13 -10.04
C THR A 156 -13.03 7.85 -9.00
N ILE A 157 -12.46 8.90 -8.43
CA ILE A 157 -11.57 8.84 -7.29
C ILE A 157 -12.00 9.86 -6.24
N GLY A 158 -12.14 9.42 -4.98
CA GLY A 158 -12.59 10.30 -3.90
C GLY A 158 -13.89 11.05 -4.21
N GLY A 159 -14.84 10.41 -4.91
CA GLY A 159 -16.12 11.01 -5.30
C GLY A 159 -16.07 11.91 -6.54
N LEU A 160 -14.89 12.21 -7.10
CA LEU A 160 -14.75 13.05 -8.29
C LEU A 160 -14.52 12.22 -9.55
N SER A 161 -15.19 12.61 -10.66
CA SER A 161 -15.04 11.97 -11.97
C SER A 161 -13.71 12.39 -12.63
N ARG A 162 -12.94 11.41 -13.10
CA ARG A 162 -11.70 11.64 -13.85
C ARG A 162 -11.96 12.22 -15.24
N ALA A 163 -13.09 11.91 -15.84
CA ALA A 163 -13.49 12.50 -17.11
C ALA A 163 -13.77 14.01 -16.99
N THR A 164 -14.41 14.42 -15.87
CA THR A 164 -14.68 15.84 -15.60
C THR A 164 -13.42 16.60 -15.19
N PHE A 165 -12.53 15.93 -14.44
CA PHE A 165 -11.29 16.51 -13.93
C PHE A 165 -10.06 15.71 -14.42
N PRO A 166 -9.55 15.99 -15.64
CA PRO A 166 -8.41 15.23 -16.20
C PRO A 166 -7.12 15.33 -15.39
N THR A 167 -7.04 16.27 -14.45
CA THR A 167 -5.91 16.35 -13.49
C THR A 167 -5.89 15.20 -12.50
N LEU A 168 -7.02 14.50 -12.33
CA LEU A 168 -7.16 13.31 -11.48
C LEU A 168 -6.96 12.00 -12.25
N ALA A 169 -6.70 12.07 -13.55
CA ALA A 169 -6.39 10.91 -14.39
C ALA A 169 -4.87 10.69 -14.45
N SER A 170 -4.44 9.45 -14.23
CA SER A 170 -3.05 9.01 -14.43
C SER A 170 -2.81 8.70 -15.90
N THR A 171 -1.55 8.54 -16.29
CA THR A 171 -1.22 8.08 -17.64
C THR A 171 -1.26 6.54 -17.66
N VAL A 172 -2.19 5.98 -18.43
CA VAL A 172 -2.28 4.53 -18.65
C VAL A 172 -2.04 4.22 -20.12
N THR A 173 -1.07 3.36 -20.40
CA THR A 173 -0.86 2.81 -21.73
C THR A 173 -1.28 1.35 -21.72
N GLY A 174 -2.48 1.11 -22.25
CA GLY A 174 -3.03 -0.25 -22.43
C GLY A 174 -2.37 -0.96 -23.61
N SER A 175 -2.48 -2.30 -23.64
CA SER A 175 -1.98 -3.14 -24.74
C SER A 175 -0.53 -2.84 -25.13
N SER A 176 0.33 -2.71 -24.12
CA SER A 176 1.73 -2.26 -24.34
C SER A 176 2.55 -3.24 -25.18
N GLY A 177 2.16 -4.53 -25.28
CA GLY A 177 2.93 -5.54 -26.01
C GLY A 177 4.35 -5.68 -25.44
N THR A 178 5.34 -5.94 -26.28
CA THR A 178 6.73 -6.08 -25.82
C THR A 178 7.25 -4.76 -25.21
N LEU A 179 7.86 -4.85 -24.03
CA LEU A 179 8.46 -3.72 -23.35
C LEU A 179 9.69 -3.22 -24.11
N THR A 180 9.81 -1.91 -24.29
CA THR A 180 10.98 -1.27 -24.89
C THR A 180 11.38 -0.05 -24.06
N LEU A 181 12.65 0.32 -24.10
CA LEU A 181 13.13 1.53 -23.42
C LEU A 181 12.38 2.79 -23.87
N ALA A 182 12.06 2.90 -25.16
CA ALA A 182 11.29 4.04 -25.69
C ALA A 182 9.90 4.17 -25.06
N LYS A 183 9.21 3.05 -24.76
CA LYS A 183 7.91 3.08 -24.05
C LYS A 183 8.07 3.54 -22.59
N ILE A 184 9.14 3.09 -21.94
CA ILE A 184 9.48 3.52 -20.57
C ILE A 184 9.77 5.02 -20.56
N ASP A 185 10.56 5.53 -21.53
CA ASP A 185 10.88 6.94 -21.69
C ASP A 185 9.60 7.78 -21.92
N THR A 186 8.71 7.33 -22.81
CA THR A 186 7.45 8.00 -23.08
C THR A 186 6.58 8.10 -21.81
N LEU A 187 6.44 7.01 -21.06
CA LEU A 187 5.71 7.03 -19.79
C LEU A 187 6.37 7.97 -18.79
N TRP A 188 7.70 7.91 -18.65
CA TRP A 188 8.45 8.77 -17.74
C TRP A 188 8.22 10.26 -18.02
N ILE A 189 8.30 10.66 -19.29
CA ILE A 189 8.07 12.04 -19.73
C ILE A 189 6.64 12.48 -19.40
N SER A 190 5.65 11.61 -19.62
CA SER A 190 4.24 11.94 -19.39
C SER A 190 3.88 12.17 -17.91
N VAL A 191 4.54 11.47 -16.98
CA VAL A 191 4.29 11.59 -15.54
C VAL A 191 5.18 12.62 -14.85
N THR A 192 6.27 13.05 -15.52
CA THR A 192 7.20 14.04 -15.00
C THR A 192 6.66 15.47 -15.21
N SER A 193 6.79 16.33 -14.21
CA SER A 193 6.52 17.76 -14.36
C SER A 193 7.48 18.58 -13.49
N GLY A 194 8.42 19.23 -14.14
CA GLY A 194 9.45 20.00 -13.45
C GLY A 194 10.27 19.12 -12.49
N ALA A 195 10.28 19.51 -11.23
CA ALA A 195 10.98 18.76 -10.18
C ALA A 195 10.23 17.49 -9.73
N GLN A 196 8.93 17.37 -10.03
CA GLN A 196 8.10 16.22 -9.63
C GLN A 196 8.33 15.07 -10.60
N LYS A 197 9.04 14.04 -10.14
CA LYS A 197 9.41 12.85 -10.90
C LYS A 197 8.93 11.61 -10.13
N PRO A 198 8.68 10.47 -10.80
CA PRO A 198 8.46 9.21 -10.11
C PRO A 198 9.58 8.91 -9.12
N THR A 199 9.25 8.35 -7.96
CA THR A 199 10.21 7.99 -6.91
C THR A 199 10.55 6.52 -6.92
N ALA A 200 9.62 5.66 -7.33
CA ALA A 200 9.80 4.23 -7.46
C ALA A 200 9.02 3.66 -8.65
N ILE A 201 9.47 2.50 -9.10
CA ILE A 201 8.86 1.75 -10.19
C ILE A 201 8.59 0.35 -9.67
N TYR A 202 7.35 -0.13 -9.81
CA TYR A 202 6.92 -1.45 -9.36
C TYR A 202 6.56 -2.32 -10.54
N THR A 203 6.99 -3.56 -10.52
CA THR A 203 6.75 -4.51 -11.61
C THR A 203 6.84 -5.96 -11.12
N THR A 204 6.43 -6.89 -11.98
CA THR A 204 6.58 -8.32 -11.72
C THR A 204 8.02 -8.77 -11.96
N GLU A 205 8.41 -9.91 -11.38
CA GLU A 205 9.74 -10.50 -11.55
C GLU A 205 10.08 -10.75 -13.04
N ALA A 206 9.13 -11.23 -13.84
CA ALA A 206 9.34 -11.50 -15.26
C ALA A 206 9.73 -10.20 -16.02
N ILE A 207 9.00 -9.11 -15.79
CA ILE A 207 9.28 -7.82 -16.43
C ILE A 207 10.58 -7.22 -15.88
N PHE A 208 10.87 -7.37 -14.60
CA PHE A 208 12.13 -6.94 -14.00
C PHE A 208 13.33 -7.62 -14.67
N ASN A 209 13.28 -8.94 -14.83
CA ASN A 209 14.33 -9.71 -15.49
C ASN A 209 14.46 -9.32 -16.97
N PHE A 210 13.34 -9.11 -17.66
CA PHE A 210 13.35 -8.64 -19.05
C PHE A 210 13.92 -7.23 -19.18
N TYR A 211 13.59 -6.33 -18.26
CA TYR A 211 14.21 -4.99 -18.21
C TYR A 211 15.73 -5.09 -18.01
N GLY A 212 16.19 -5.98 -17.12
CA GLY A 212 17.61 -6.27 -16.96
C GLY A 212 18.27 -6.75 -18.28
N GLN A 213 17.59 -7.59 -19.05
CA GLN A 213 18.09 -8.02 -20.38
C GLN A 213 18.19 -6.86 -21.38
N LEU A 214 17.23 -5.92 -21.37
CA LEU A 214 17.28 -4.73 -22.24
C LEU A 214 18.44 -3.80 -21.90
N LEU A 215 18.92 -3.80 -20.65
CA LEU A 215 20.06 -2.98 -20.22
C LEU A 215 21.42 -3.63 -20.49
N ARG A 216 21.51 -4.96 -20.56
CA ARG A 216 22.78 -5.68 -20.77
C ARG A 216 23.61 -5.19 -21.96
N PRO A 217 23.06 -4.87 -23.14
CA PRO A 217 23.85 -4.34 -24.24
C PRO A 217 24.47 -2.96 -23.98
N GLN A 218 23.98 -2.26 -22.95
CA GLN A 218 24.41 -0.91 -22.58
C GLN A 218 25.18 -0.87 -21.26
N GLU A 219 25.50 -2.03 -20.67
CA GLU A 219 26.20 -2.12 -19.39
C GLU A 219 27.58 -1.45 -19.44
N ARG A 220 27.61 -0.20 -18.99
CA ARG A 220 28.73 0.31 -18.21
C ARG A 220 28.38 0.05 -16.75
N ILE A 221 29.06 -0.91 -16.14
CA ILE A 221 28.86 -1.31 -14.74
C ILE A 221 29.14 -0.11 -13.84
N ASN A 222 28.13 0.65 -13.47
CA ASN A 222 28.22 1.58 -12.35
C ASN A 222 28.02 0.78 -11.05
N LYS A 223 29.13 0.43 -10.42
CA LYS A 223 29.15 -0.25 -9.11
C LYS A 223 28.64 0.60 -7.95
N ASP A 224 28.26 1.85 -8.18
CA ASP A 224 27.84 2.82 -7.15
C ASP A 224 26.32 2.88 -6.89
N VAL A 225 25.60 1.79 -7.08
CA VAL A 225 24.22 1.70 -6.56
C VAL A 225 24.23 1.18 -5.12
N GLY A 226 25.26 1.55 -4.38
CA GLY A 226 25.35 1.35 -2.94
C GLY A 226 24.46 2.38 -2.23
N THR A 227 23.51 1.91 -1.46
CA THR A 227 22.71 2.66 -0.49
C THR A 227 21.60 3.55 -1.08
N MET A 228 20.62 2.97 -1.75
CA MET A 228 19.33 3.63 -1.88
C MET A 228 18.64 3.63 -0.51
N LYS A 229 18.35 4.84 0.01
CA LYS A 229 17.66 5.06 1.28
C LYS A 229 16.31 4.32 1.25
N GLY A 230 16.15 3.31 2.10
CA GLY A 230 14.94 2.48 2.20
C GLY A 230 15.08 1.04 1.70
N ILE A 231 16.23 0.64 1.15
CA ILE A 231 16.57 -0.77 0.92
C ILE A 231 17.77 -1.07 1.80
N SER A 232 17.52 -1.37 3.05
CA SER A 232 18.55 -1.83 4.00
C SER A 232 19.05 -3.17 3.54
N GLY A 233 20.31 -3.23 3.16
CA GLY A 233 20.94 -4.41 2.59
C GLY A 233 20.80 -5.64 3.48
N GLY A 234 20.30 -6.69 2.92
CA GLY A 234 20.18 -8.00 3.56
C GLY A 234 19.40 -9.00 2.75
N THR A 235 18.59 -8.54 1.85
CA THR A 235 17.75 -9.40 1.01
C THR A 235 18.20 -9.30 -0.43
N GLY A 236 19.23 -10.00 -0.84
CA GLY A 236 19.68 -10.36 -2.19
C GLY A 236 19.05 -9.75 -3.46
N PHE A 237 18.47 -8.54 -3.37
CA PHE A 237 17.86 -7.86 -4.50
C PHE A 237 18.93 -7.21 -5.36
N THR A 238 19.02 -7.62 -6.62
CA THR A 238 19.77 -6.89 -7.63
C THR A 238 19.02 -5.58 -7.90
N ALA A 239 19.56 -4.44 -7.44
CA ALA A 239 18.90 -3.14 -7.63
C ALA A 239 19.10 -2.68 -9.07
N LEU A 240 18.05 -2.74 -9.88
CA LEU A 240 17.98 -2.04 -11.16
C LEU A 240 17.41 -0.64 -10.96
N ALA A 241 17.93 0.33 -11.69
CA ALA A 241 17.48 1.71 -11.62
C ALA A 241 17.17 2.27 -13.01
N TYR A 242 16.17 3.14 -13.07
CA TYR A 242 15.85 3.95 -14.25
C TYR A 242 15.86 5.43 -13.85
N ASN A 243 16.67 6.23 -14.54
CA ASN A 243 16.88 7.66 -14.21
C ASN A 243 17.18 7.92 -12.71
N GLY A 244 17.98 7.03 -12.09
CA GLY A 244 18.33 7.13 -10.67
C GLY A 244 17.20 6.76 -9.68
N LYS A 245 16.12 6.16 -10.19
CA LYS A 245 15.01 5.65 -9.35
C LYS A 245 14.96 4.14 -9.36
N PRO A 246 14.69 3.49 -8.21
CA PRO A 246 14.71 2.04 -8.12
C PRO A 246 13.58 1.43 -8.94
N VAL A 247 13.89 0.34 -9.64
CA VAL A 247 12.91 -0.58 -10.19
C VAL A 247 12.81 -1.73 -9.21
N LEU A 248 11.62 -1.94 -8.66
CA LEU A 248 11.34 -2.88 -7.60
C LEU A 248 10.48 -4.01 -8.15
N MET A 249 10.86 -5.23 -7.86
CA MET A 249 10.01 -6.38 -8.13
C MET A 249 9.11 -6.64 -6.94
N ASP A 250 7.84 -6.91 -7.23
CA ASP A 250 6.85 -7.32 -6.24
C ASP A 250 6.04 -8.48 -6.81
N GLU A 251 5.98 -9.57 -6.07
CA GLU A 251 5.28 -10.79 -6.51
C GLU A 251 3.79 -10.54 -6.74
N LYS A 252 3.19 -9.68 -5.93
CA LYS A 252 1.77 -9.35 -5.99
C LYS A 252 1.43 -8.27 -7.02
N CYS A 253 2.43 -7.73 -7.70
CA CYS A 253 2.19 -6.76 -8.76
C CYS A 253 1.35 -7.39 -9.88
N THR A 254 0.38 -6.62 -10.40
CA THR A 254 -0.49 -7.07 -11.49
C THR A 254 0.34 -7.59 -12.68
N ALA A 255 0.00 -8.79 -13.16
CA ALA A 255 0.72 -9.40 -14.27
C ALA A 255 0.73 -8.48 -15.51
N GLY A 256 1.88 -8.36 -16.15
CA GLY A 256 2.04 -7.50 -17.32
C GLY A 256 2.02 -6.00 -17.01
N ALA A 257 2.14 -5.59 -15.74
CA ALA A 257 2.14 -4.19 -15.34
C ALA A 257 3.55 -3.67 -15.02
N PHE A 258 3.80 -2.43 -15.45
CA PHE A 258 4.99 -1.64 -15.08
C PHE A 258 4.49 -0.28 -14.59
N ILE A 259 4.56 -0.06 -13.28
CA ILE A 259 3.90 1.05 -12.59
C ILE A 259 4.95 2.04 -12.12
N MET A 260 4.89 3.28 -12.61
CA MET A 260 5.70 4.40 -12.11
C MET A 260 4.91 5.18 -11.08
N LEU A 261 5.40 5.21 -9.86
CA LEU A 261 4.74 5.85 -8.73
C LEU A 261 5.57 7.02 -8.21
N ASN A 262 4.92 8.13 -7.92
CA ASN A 262 5.49 9.18 -7.11
C ASN A 262 4.93 9.06 -5.69
N GLU A 263 5.72 8.48 -4.79
CA GLU A 263 5.33 8.17 -3.42
C GLU A 263 5.02 9.43 -2.59
N ASP A 264 5.55 10.59 -2.98
CA ASP A 264 5.25 11.87 -2.29
C ASP A 264 3.77 12.27 -2.37
N PHE A 265 3.03 11.72 -3.34
CA PHE A 265 1.60 11.97 -3.54
C PHE A 265 0.71 10.80 -3.14
N VAL A 266 1.27 9.73 -2.60
CA VAL A 266 0.54 8.58 -2.08
C VAL A 266 0.76 8.47 -0.59
N ASP A 267 -0.32 8.62 0.15
CA ASP A 267 -0.32 8.49 1.60
C ASP A 267 -1.16 7.28 2.00
N PHE A 268 -0.73 6.57 3.01
CA PHE A 268 -1.57 5.61 3.73
C PHE A 268 -2.07 6.23 5.03
N TYR A 269 -3.39 6.18 5.25
CA TYR A 269 -4.01 6.61 6.49
C TYR A 269 -4.52 5.40 7.25
N ALA A 270 -3.95 5.16 8.41
CA ALA A 270 -4.25 4.03 9.26
C ALA A 270 -5.32 4.37 10.31
N LEU A 271 -6.25 3.44 10.52
CA LEU A 271 -7.30 3.53 11.54
C LEU A 271 -7.43 2.17 12.23
N PRO A 272 -7.00 2.02 13.49
CA PRO A 272 -7.22 0.78 14.22
C PRO A 272 -8.73 0.57 14.47
N TYR A 273 -9.13 -0.69 14.53
CA TYR A 273 -10.51 -1.03 14.78
C TYR A 273 -10.92 -0.64 16.21
N TYR A 274 -12.12 -0.08 16.38
CA TYR A 274 -12.55 0.57 17.64
C TYR A 274 -12.55 -0.34 18.88
N ASN A 275 -12.77 -1.64 18.69
CA ASN A 275 -12.88 -2.64 19.77
C ASN A 275 -11.65 -3.56 19.83
N ALA A 276 -10.54 -3.14 19.28
CA ALA A 276 -9.32 -3.93 19.21
C ALA A 276 -8.12 -3.10 19.70
N LYS A 277 -7.13 -3.80 20.26
CA LYS A 277 -5.89 -3.15 20.73
C LYS A 277 -4.96 -2.92 19.53
N PRO A 278 -4.48 -1.70 19.28
CA PRO A 278 -3.46 -1.47 18.27
C PRO A 278 -2.22 -2.32 18.56
N VAL A 279 -1.65 -2.90 17.52
CA VAL A 279 -0.40 -3.66 17.64
C VAL A 279 0.75 -2.67 17.68
N ALA A 280 1.51 -2.66 18.77
CA ALA A 280 2.74 -1.88 18.85
C ALA A 280 3.80 -2.52 17.93
N TYR A 281 4.23 -1.80 16.92
CA TYR A 281 5.28 -2.24 16.00
C TYR A 281 6.56 -1.44 16.25
N LYS A 282 7.66 -2.15 16.46
CA LYS A 282 9.01 -1.59 16.52
C LYS A 282 9.78 -2.10 15.33
N ASP A 283 10.24 -1.20 14.48
CA ASP A 283 11.11 -1.58 13.36
C ASP A 283 12.45 -2.07 13.90
N GLN A 284 12.74 -3.35 13.74
CA GLN A 284 13.97 -3.97 14.20
C GLN A 284 15.17 -3.63 13.30
N ILE A 285 14.93 -3.12 12.09
CA ILE A 285 15.97 -2.89 11.08
C ILE A 285 16.68 -1.55 11.29
N GLU A 286 15.97 -0.50 11.71
CA GLU A 286 16.53 0.85 11.84
C GLU A 286 16.69 1.33 13.29
N GLY A 287 16.28 0.56 14.29
CA GLY A 287 16.34 0.98 15.70
C GLY A 287 15.48 2.23 16.03
N ASN A 288 14.69 2.69 15.10
CA ASN A 288 13.75 3.77 15.31
C ASN A 288 12.52 3.19 16.01
N ASP A 289 12.26 3.63 17.23
CA ASP A 289 10.95 3.47 17.86
C ASP A 289 9.95 4.27 17.02
N TYR A 290 9.39 3.64 16.00
CA TYR A 290 8.14 4.15 15.44
C TYR A 290 7.09 3.89 16.51
N ASP A 291 6.91 4.84 17.41
CA ASP A 291 5.66 5.08 18.08
C ASP A 291 4.64 5.42 16.96
N ALA A 292 4.37 4.43 16.12
CA ALA A 292 3.28 4.55 15.18
C ALA A 292 2.01 4.56 16.04
N PRO A 293 1.42 5.74 16.30
CA PRO A 293 0.35 5.87 17.30
C PRO A 293 -0.90 5.07 16.94
N VAL A 294 -0.81 4.24 15.91
CA VAL A 294 -1.93 3.57 15.26
C VAL A 294 -1.59 2.15 14.81
N GLY A 295 -0.42 1.58 15.22
CA GLY A 295 -0.03 0.22 14.88
C GLY A 295 -0.01 -0.08 13.38
N LEU A 296 0.29 0.92 12.53
CA LEU A 296 0.22 0.83 11.06
C LEU A 296 -1.15 0.33 10.54
N GLY A 297 -2.23 0.49 11.31
CA GLY A 297 -3.57 0.01 10.99
C GLY A 297 -3.89 -1.41 11.51
N PHE A 298 -2.91 -2.13 12.03
CA PHE A 298 -3.14 -3.45 12.61
C PHE A 298 -3.66 -3.33 14.03
N SER A 299 -4.66 -4.15 14.35
CA SER A 299 -5.24 -4.26 15.68
C SER A 299 -5.74 -5.68 15.94
N TRP A 300 -5.75 -6.06 17.20
CA TRP A 300 -6.10 -7.40 17.65
C TRP A 300 -7.30 -7.38 18.60
N SER A 301 -8.29 -8.26 18.38
CA SER A 301 -9.33 -8.53 19.37
C SER A 301 -8.78 -9.50 20.42
N ASP A 302 -9.24 -9.34 21.66
CA ASP A 302 -8.98 -10.37 22.67
C ASP A 302 -9.67 -11.68 22.27
N TRP A 303 -9.15 -12.81 22.77
CA TRP A 303 -9.73 -14.11 22.56
C TRP A 303 -11.14 -14.20 23.15
N VAL A 304 -12.10 -14.67 22.37
CA VAL A 304 -13.51 -14.82 22.76
C VAL A 304 -13.98 -16.24 22.45
N ILE A 305 -14.81 -16.79 23.32
CA ILE A 305 -15.52 -18.03 23.05
C ILE A 305 -16.86 -17.67 22.43
N PRO A 306 -17.13 -17.96 21.15
CA PRO A 306 -18.42 -17.71 20.53
C PRO A 306 -19.54 -18.53 21.21
N ALA A 307 -20.72 -17.95 21.32
CA ALA A 307 -21.86 -18.61 21.98
C ALA A 307 -22.37 -19.86 21.24
N ASN A 308 -22.02 -19.98 19.94
CA ASN A 308 -22.50 -21.05 19.06
C ASN A 308 -21.39 -22.00 18.58
N SER A 309 -20.20 -21.94 19.19
CA SER A 309 -19.06 -22.78 18.80
C SER A 309 -18.21 -23.16 19.99
N ALA A 310 -17.74 -24.39 20.02
CA ALA A 310 -16.80 -24.90 21.02
C ALA A 310 -15.35 -24.58 20.60
N SER A 311 -15.07 -23.33 20.28
CA SER A 311 -13.77 -22.85 19.83
C SER A 311 -13.38 -21.56 20.56
N VAL A 312 -12.09 -21.24 20.55
CA VAL A 312 -11.58 -19.95 20.99
C VAL A 312 -11.17 -19.16 19.74
N VAL A 313 -11.69 -17.94 19.59
CA VAL A 313 -11.55 -17.15 18.39
C VAL A 313 -10.94 -15.80 18.70
N GLY A 314 -9.96 -15.39 17.93
CA GLY A 314 -9.39 -14.06 17.90
C GLY A 314 -9.43 -13.47 16.49
N HIS A 315 -9.43 -12.16 16.37
CA HIS A 315 -9.42 -11.49 15.07
C HIS A 315 -8.24 -10.54 14.96
N VAL A 316 -7.51 -10.63 13.84
CA VAL A 316 -6.56 -9.61 13.42
C VAL A 316 -7.29 -8.68 12.44
N TYR A 317 -7.30 -7.40 12.73
CA TYR A 317 -7.88 -6.38 11.86
C TYR A 317 -6.78 -5.55 11.24
N PHE A 318 -6.98 -5.21 9.98
CA PHE A 318 -6.21 -4.17 9.30
C PHE A 318 -7.19 -3.09 8.86
N GLY A 319 -6.93 -1.83 9.22
CA GLY A 319 -7.80 -0.72 8.90
C GLY A 319 -7.03 0.47 8.35
N GLY A 320 -7.54 1.02 7.26
CA GLY A 320 -6.94 2.19 6.63
C GLY A 320 -7.34 2.34 5.18
N GLN A 321 -6.72 3.32 4.52
CA GLN A 321 -6.96 3.58 3.12
C GLN A 321 -5.75 4.27 2.47
N PHE A 322 -5.42 3.85 1.24
CA PHE A 322 -4.50 4.59 0.40
C PHE A 322 -5.19 5.79 -0.24
N ILE A 323 -4.49 6.89 -0.27
CA ILE A 323 -4.99 8.16 -0.79
C ILE A 323 -3.93 8.74 -1.72
N THR A 324 -4.34 9.19 -2.89
CA THR A 324 -3.49 9.99 -3.76
C THR A 324 -4.02 11.41 -3.88
N THR A 325 -3.12 12.38 -3.82
CA THR A 325 -3.46 13.80 -3.96
C THR A 325 -3.20 14.32 -5.37
N ASN A 326 -2.38 13.60 -6.17
CA ASN A 326 -2.07 14.01 -7.53
C ASN A 326 -1.90 12.79 -8.47
N PRO A 327 -2.98 12.13 -8.87
CA PRO A 327 -2.93 10.95 -9.73
C PRO A 327 -2.18 11.16 -11.05
N LYS A 328 -2.13 12.38 -11.58
CA LYS A 328 -1.43 12.71 -12.82
C LYS A 328 0.08 12.47 -12.75
N ARG A 329 0.66 12.31 -11.54
CA ARG A 329 2.09 12.04 -11.33
C ARG A 329 2.40 10.55 -11.28
N HIS A 330 1.41 9.72 -11.52
CA HIS A 330 1.54 8.28 -11.61
C HIS A 330 1.23 7.82 -13.01
N GLY A 331 1.82 6.72 -13.41
CA GLY A 331 1.53 6.12 -14.70
C GLY A 331 1.81 4.63 -14.72
N LYS A 332 1.15 3.92 -15.62
CA LYS A 332 1.36 2.48 -15.80
C LYS A 332 1.35 2.07 -17.27
N LEU A 333 2.19 1.11 -17.61
CA LEU A 333 2.04 0.28 -18.79
C LEU A 333 1.31 -0.99 -18.37
N THR A 334 0.37 -1.44 -19.16
CA THR A 334 -0.38 -2.67 -18.91
C THR A 334 -0.34 -3.60 -20.11
N ALA A 335 -0.68 -4.87 -19.90
CA ALA A 335 -0.66 -5.90 -20.93
C ALA A 335 0.71 -5.99 -21.64
N ILE A 336 1.79 -5.94 -20.88
CA ILE A 336 3.14 -6.22 -21.39
C ILE A 336 3.22 -7.72 -21.66
N THR A 337 3.60 -8.06 -22.89
CA THR A 337 3.72 -9.44 -23.39
C THR A 337 5.07 -9.62 -24.09
N GLY A 338 5.47 -10.85 -24.39
CA GLY A 338 6.71 -11.13 -25.10
C GLY A 338 7.97 -10.93 -24.24
N ILE A 339 7.85 -11.25 -22.95
CA ILE A 339 8.90 -11.20 -21.93
C ILE A 339 9.40 -12.64 -21.65
#